data_6a1eac6c9afb5b9d4530b5d8e486a976
#
_entry.id   6a1eac6c9afb5b9d4530b5d8e486a976
#
_cell.length_a   1.000
_cell.length_b   1.000
_cell.length_c   1.000
_cell.angle_alpha   90.00
_cell.angle_beta   90.00
_cell.angle_gamma   90.00
#
_symmetry.space_group_name_H-M   'P 1'
#
loop_
_entity.id
_entity.type
_entity.pdbx_description
1 polymer ?
#
loop_
_entity_poly.entity_id
_entity_poly.type
_entity_poly.pdbx_seq_one_letter_code
_entity_poly.pdbx_strand_id
1 'polypeptide(L)'
;MAKGLGKGISALFPSEDVHNGESVELIALAKIDTNPFQPRKIFNDDTLNELAISIREHGIIQPVVVRKKGNRYEIVVGERRYRAANIAGLTEIPVIVKDLTEQEMMELAILENLQREDLTPIEEAEAYQSLMVHLNFTQEELAKRLGKSRPHIANLVRLLQLPEEVREQVNEGKLSMGQGRTLLGLKNKRRIPELAQKVIKDQINVRQLEALVQQYNTPVSRETNTKKKDVFVRDTESHLREFFGTQV
;
A
#
# COMPACT_ATOMS: atom_id res chain seq x y z
N MET A 1 24.11 8.15 -11.21
CA MET A 1 24.25 6.78 -11.75
C MET A 1 23.12 5.92 -11.17
N ALA A 2 22.01 5.84 -11.90
CA ALA A 2 20.91 4.95 -11.55
C ALA A 2 21.19 3.60 -12.21
N LYS A 3 21.62 2.61 -11.47
CA LYS A 3 21.84 1.23 -11.93
C LYS A 3 20.71 0.34 -11.40
N GLY A 4 19.86 -0.11 -12.32
CA GLY A 4 19.37 -1.48 -12.33
C GLY A 4 18.07 -1.79 -11.58
N LEU A 5 16.92 -1.37 -12.11
CA LEU A 5 15.72 -2.21 -11.99
C LEU A 5 15.92 -3.39 -12.97
N GLY A 6 15.83 -4.61 -12.40
CA GLY A 6 16.31 -5.84 -12.98
C GLY A 6 15.85 -6.11 -14.43
N LYS A 7 16.75 -6.64 -15.23
CA LYS A 7 16.56 -7.16 -16.58
C LYS A 7 15.37 -8.13 -16.78
N GLY A 8 14.72 -8.57 -15.70
CA GLY A 8 13.57 -9.48 -15.75
C GLY A 8 12.23 -8.79 -16.04
N ILE A 9 12.06 -7.51 -15.64
CA ILE A 9 10.80 -6.79 -15.85
C ILE A 9 10.76 -6.15 -17.24
N SER A 10 11.89 -5.66 -17.73
CA SER A 10 11.99 -5.10 -19.11
C SER A 10 11.69 -6.12 -20.20
N ALA A 11 11.83 -7.41 -19.94
CA ALA A 11 11.48 -8.46 -20.89
C ALA A 11 9.96 -8.73 -21.00
N LEU A 12 9.17 -8.22 -20.06
CA LEU A 12 7.72 -8.40 -20.01
C LEU A 12 6.95 -7.18 -20.56
N PHE A 13 7.61 -6.02 -20.62
CA PHE A 13 7.01 -4.81 -21.20
C PHE A 13 7.70 -4.51 -22.52
N PRO A 14 6.95 -4.33 -23.61
CA PRO A 14 7.52 -3.91 -24.88
C PRO A 14 7.92 -2.42 -24.81
N SER A 15 9.07 -2.13 -24.18
CA SER A 15 9.78 -0.88 -24.40
C SER A 15 10.66 -1.06 -25.65
N GLU A 16 10.22 -0.51 -26.76
CA GLU A 16 10.94 -0.26 -28.03
C GLU A 16 11.49 -1.44 -28.86
N ASP A 17 11.48 -2.69 -28.36
CA ASP A 17 11.92 -3.85 -29.16
C ASP A 17 10.76 -4.79 -29.51
N VAL A 18 9.89 -4.36 -30.43
CA VAL A 18 8.93 -5.24 -31.14
C VAL A 18 9.70 -6.07 -32.18
N HIS A 19 10.68 -6.87 -31.73
CA HIS A 19 11.48 -7.70 -32.65
C HIS A 19 11.76 -9.14 -32.19
N ASN A 20 11.02 -9.65 -31.18
CA ASN A 20 11.13 -11.06 -30.83
C ASN A 20 9.83 -11.83 -31.12
N GLY A 21 9.50 -12.00 -32.44
CA GLY A 21 8.58 -13.09 -32.87
C GLY A 21 7.11 -13.03 -32.44
N GLU A 22 6.67 -12.01 -31.71
CA GLU A 22 5.27 -11.85 -31.33
C GLU A 22 4.50 -11.20 -32.48
N SER A 23 3.57 -11.95 -33.08
CA SER A 23 2.71 -11.45 -34.16
C SER A 23 1.64 -10.50 -33.60
N VAL A 24 1.53 -9.32 -34.20
CA VAL A 24 0.40 -8.42 -33.96
C VAL A 24 -0.80 -8.93 -34.78
N GLU A 25 -1.89 -9.19 -34.11
CA GLU A 25 -3.14 -9.67 -34.72
C GLU A 25 -4.22 -8.58 -34.61
N LEU A 26 -5.11 -8.49 -35.61
CA LEU A 26 -6.32 -7.67 -35.52
C LEU A 26 -7.42 -8.50 -34.92
N ILE A 27 -7.95 -8.08 -33.77
CA ILE A 27 -9.03 -8.78 -33.07
C ILE A 27 -10.21 -7.85 -32.87
N ALA A 28 -11.41 -8.38 -33.18
CA ALA A 28 -12.66 -7.65 -32.98
C ALA A 28 -12.85 -7.28 -31.49
N LEU A 29 -13.17 -6.01 -31.22
CA LEU A 29 -13.43 -5.49 -29.87
C LEU A 29 -14.49 -6.30 -29.13
N ALA A 30 -15.50 -6.79 -29.83
CA ALA A 30 -16.55 -7.63 -29.26
C ALA A 30 -16.04 -8.97 -28.66
N LYS A 31 -14.84 -9.43 -29.03
CA LYS A 31 -14.21 -10.65 -28.50
C LYS A 31 -13.29 -10.39 -27.31
N ILE A 32 -13.10 -9.13 -26.93
CA ILE A 32 -12.15 -8.73 -25.89
C ILE A 32 -12.93 -8.35 -24.64
N ASP A 33 -12.58 -8.95 -23.52
CA ASP A 33 -13.13 -8.68 -22.19
C ASP A 33 -12.15 -7.86 -21.35
N THR A 34 -12.69 -7.02 -20.47
CA THR A 34 -11.89 -6.24 -19.53
C THR A 34 -11.32 -7.11 -18.42
N ASN A 35 -10.17 -6.72 -17.88
CA ASN A 35 -9.51 -7.44 -16.80
C ASN A 35 -10.25 -7.21 -15.46
N PRO A 36 -10.79 -8.27 -14.80
CA PRO A 36 -11.44 -8.14 -13.50
C PRO A 36 -10.48 -7.72 -12.38
N PHE A 37 -9.17 -7.93 -12.56
CA PHE A 37 -8.14 -7.60 -11.57
C PHE A 37 -7.55 -6.19 -11.75
N GLN A 38 -8.11 -5.38 -12.68
CA GLN A 38 -7.67 -4.00 -12.86
C GLN A 38 -8.04 -3.14 -11.65
N PRO A 39 -7.07 -2.60 -10.91
CA PRO A 39 -7.33 -1.78 -9.73
C PRO A 39 -7.89 -0.39 -10.10
N ARG A 40 -7.64 0.07 -11.32
CA ARG A 40 -8.09 1.39 -11.78
C ARG A 40 -9.57 1.37 -12.17
N LYS A 41 -10.45 1.75 -11.24
CA LYS A 41 -11.90 1.87 -11.48
C LYS A 41 -12.33 3.26 -11.95
N ILE A 42 -11.55 4.29 -11.62
CA ILE A 42 -11.86 5.69 -11.95
C ILE A 42 -10.98 6.13 -13.11
N PHE A 43 -11.59 6.43 -14.23
CA PHE A 43 -10.95 7.01 -15.40
C PHE A 43 -11.48 8.44 -15.56
N ASN A 44 -10.59 9.38 -15.83
CA ASN A 44 -11.01 10.72 -16.19
C ASN A 44 -11.52 10.70 -17.64
N ASP A 45 -12.80 11.03 -17.81
CA ASP A 45 -13.50 10.98 -19.09
C ASP A 45 -12.87 11.94 -20.11
N ASP A 46 -12.36 13.10 -19.70
CA ASP A 46 -11.72 14.09 -20.59
C ASP A 46 -10.47 13.48 -21.24
N THR A 47 -9.61 12.87 -20.43
CA THR A 47 -8.37 12.25 -20.93
C THR A 47 -8.64 10.99 -21.78
N LEU A 48 -9.77 10.31 -21.58
CA LEU A 48 -10.19 9.19 -22.42
C LEU A 48 -10.71 9.68 -23.78
N ASN A 49 -11.46 10.78 -23.79
CA ASN A 49 -11.96 11.39 -25.02
C ASN A 49 -10.83 11.95 -25.88
N GLU A 50 -9.83 12.60 -25.29
CA GLU A 50 -8.63 13.05 -25.99
C GLU A 50 -7.91 11.86 -26.68
N LEU A 51 -7.75 10.76 -25.92
CA LEU A 51 -7.13 9.56 -26.49
C LEU A 51 -7.99 8.93 -27.58
N ALA A 52 -9.33 8.96 -27.48
CA ALA A 52 -10.23 8.46 -28.51
C ALA A 52 -10.16 9.28 -29.81
N ILE A 53 -9.99 10.61 -29.69
CA ILE A 53 -9.77 11.48 -30.87
C ILE A 53 -8.45 11.09 -31.56
N SER A 54 -7.35 10.96 -30.80
CA SER A 54 -6.07 10.54 -31.34
C SER A 54 -6.11 9.17 -31.99
N ILE A 55 -6.81 8.20 -31.38
CA ILE A 55 -6.97 6.85 -31.93
C ILE A 55 -7.81 6.87 -33.21
N ARG A 56 -8.78 7.77 -33.34
CA ARG A 56 -9.58 7.92 -34.57
C ARG A 56 -8.76 8.44 -35.74
N GLU A 57 -7.78 9.32 -35.46
CA GLU A 57 -6.94 9.93 -36.50
C GLU A 57 -5.75 9.05 -36.89
N HIS A 58 -5.10 8.42 -35.92
CA HIS A 58 -3.83 7.73 -36.11
C HIS A 58 -3.90 6.21 -35.88
N GLY A 59 -5.06 5.69 -35.46
CA GLY A 59 -5.16 4.30 -35.01
C GLY A 59 -4.46 4.04 -33.66
N ILE A 60 -4.38 2.77 -33.29
CA ILE A 60 -3.64 2.33 -32.10
C ILE A 60 -2.21 2.04 -32.51
N ILE A 61 -1.27 2.93 -32.18
CA ILE A 61 0.14 2.81 -32.50
C ILE A 61 0.78 1.67 -31.67
N GLN A 62 0.46 1.59 -30.40
CA GLN A 62 0.98 0.56 -29.50
C GLN A 62 -0.10 -0.50 -29.24
N PRO A 63 0.09 -1.76 -29.65
CA PRO A 63 -0.90 -2.82 -29.51
C PRO A 63 -1.34 -3.05 -28.06
N VAL A 64 -2.57 -3.51 -27.89
CA VAL A 64 -3.08 -3.96 -26.59
C VAL A 64 -2.60 -5.38 -26.35
N VAL A 65 -2.12 -5.69 -25.14
CA VAL A 65 -1.72 -7.04 -24.79
C VAL A 65 -2.92 -7.78 -24.20
N VAL A 66 -3.21 -8.95 -24.77
CA VAL A 66 -4.34 -9.78 -24.36
C VAL A 66 -3.89 -11.22 -24.10
N ARG A 67 -4.63 -11.95 -23.28
CA ARG A 67 -4.50 -13.41 -23.17
C ARG A 67 -5.72 -14.12 -23.75
N LYS A 68 -5.52 -15.33 -24.24
CA LYS A 68 -6.62 -16.16 -24.70
C LYS A 68 -7.34 -16.81 -23.53
N LYS A 69 -8.68 -16.70 -23.47
CA LYS A 69 -9.56 -17.32 -22.49
C LYS A 69 -10.72 -18.02 -23.20
N GLY A 70 -10.51 -19.30 -23.51
CA GLY A 70 -11.47 -20.04 -24.33
C GLY A 70 -11.61 -19.42 -25.74
N ASN A 71 -12.81 -18.98 -26.09
CA ASN A 71 -13.13 -18.34 -27.39
C ASN A 71 -13.03 -16.80 -27.36
N ARG A 72 -12.63 -16.22 -26.25
CA ARG A 72 -12.52 -14.76 -26.06
C ARG A 72 -11.10 -14.40 -25.64
N TYR A 73 -10.86 -13.11 -25.57
CA TYR A 73 -9.58 -12.56 -25.12
C TYR A 73 -9.81 -11.67 -23.91
N GLU A 74 -8.88 -11.67 -22.98
CA GLU A 74 -8.93 -10.86 -21.76
C GLU A 74 -7.74 -9.90 -21.74
N ILE A 75 -8.00 -8.61 -21.48
CA ILE A 75 -6.96 -7.56 -21.50
C ILE A 75 -5.98 -7.81 -20.36
N VAL A 76 -4.69 -7.83 -20.69
CA VAL A 76 -3.58 -7.87 -19.75
C VAL A 76 -3.05 -6.45 -19.50
N VAL A 77 -2.72 -5.72 -20.57
CA VAL A 77 -2.22 -4.35 -20.55
C VAL A 77 -2.87 -3.54 -21.66
N GLY A 78 -3.27 -2.30 -21.37
CA GLY A 78 -3.81 -1.38 -22.38
C GLY A 78 -5.30 -1.10 -22.26
N GLU A 79 -5.92 -1.26 -21.08
CA GLU A 79 -7.33 -0.99 -20.80
C GLU A 79 -7.79 0.39 -21.32
N ARG A 80 -6.98 1.46 -21.13
CA ARG A 80 -7.30 2.81 -21.61
C ARG A 80 -7.42 2.87 -23.15
N ARG A 81 -6.50 2.19 -23.85
CA ARG A 81 -6.53 2.13 -25.33
C ARG A 81 -7.76 1.36 -25.83
N TYR A 82 -8.09 0.26 -25.19
CA TYR A 82 -9.30 -0.50 -25.48
C TYR A 82 -10.57 0.34 -25.28
N ARG A 83 -10.71 1.04 -24.15
CA ARG A 83 -11.86 1.92 -23.89
C ARG A 83 -11.93 3.08 -24.86
N ALA A 84 -10.81 3.74 -25.13
CA ALA A 84 -10.74 4.82 -26.09
C ALA A 84 -11.07 4.34 -27.53
N ALA A 85 -10.68 3.11 -27.90
CA ALA A 85 -11.03 2.50 -29.17
C ALA A 85 -12.54 2.24 -29.30
N ASN A 86 -13.20 1.82 -28.20
CA ASN A 86 -14.65 1.70 -28.16
C ASN A 86 -15.33 3.06 -28.34
N ILE A 87 -14.87 4.12 -27.66
CA ILE A 87 -15.39 5.50 -27.84
C ILE A 87 -15.13 6.01 -29.26
N ALA A 88 -13.98 5.67 -29.86
CA ALA A 88 -13.64 6.02 -31.23
C ALA A 88 -14.50 5.29 -32.28
N GLY A 89 -15.22 4.21 -31.89
CA GLY A 89 -16.07 3.43 -32.79
C GLY A 89 -15.33 2.43 -33.65
N LEU A 90 -14.11 2.00 -33.24
CA LEU A 90 -13.38 0.97 -33.96
C LEU A 90 -14.06 -0.39 -33.79
N THR A 91 -14.03 -1.23 -34.83
CA THR A 91 -14.55 -2.61 -34.79
C THR A 91 -13.46 -3.63 -34.41
N GLU A 92 -12.22 -3.34 -34.76
CA GLU A 92 -11.07 -4.20 -34.52
C GLU A 92 -9.87 -3.37 -34.04
N ILE A 93 -9.02 -3.98 -33.21
CA ILE A 93 -7.79 -3.34 -32.71
C ILE A 93 -6.58 -4.25 -32.83
N PRO A 94 -5.37 -3.68 -33.01
CA PRO A 94 -4.15 -4.45 -32.98
C PRO A 94 -3.86 -4.93 -31.56
N VAL A 95 -3.62 -6.24 -31.43
CA VAL A 95 -3.30 -6.88 -30.14
C VAL A 95 -2.10 -7.80 -30.27
N ILE A 96 -1.43 -8.02 -29.16
CA ILE A 96 -0.43 -9.08 -28.97
C ILE A 96 -1.05 -10.11 -28.05
N VAL A 97 -1.16 -11.35 -28.55
CA VAL A 97 -1.71 -12.47 -27.77
C VAL A 97 -0.58 -13.12 -26.98
N LYS A 98 -0.70 -13.16 -25.65
CA LYS A 98 0.23 -13.88 -24.78
C LYS A 98 -0.46 -15.04 -24.09
N ASP A 99 0.23 -16.17 -24.03
CA ASP A 99 -0.21 -17.31 -23.21
C ASP A 99 0.21 -17.07 -21.77
N LEU A 100 -0.72 -16.56 -20.97
CA LEU A 100 -0.50 -16.24 -19.57
C LEU A 100 -1.49 -16.99 -18.70
N THR A 101 -0.98 -17.56 -17.63
CA THR A 101 -1.82 -18.10 -16.55
C THR A 101 -2.55 -16.98 -15.81
N GLU A 102 -3.57 -17.31 -15.04
CA GLU A 102 -4.30 -16.34 -14.24
C GLU A 102 -3.40 -15.66 -13.20
N GLN A 103 -2.45 -16.40 -12.63
CA GLN A 103 -1.47 -15.88 -11.67
C GLN A 103 -0.50 -14.88 -12.32
N GLU A 104 0.04 -15.19 -13.49
CA GLU A 104 0.93 -14.28 -14.23
C GLU A 104 0.21 -13.02 -14.66
N MET A 105 -1.05 -13.14 -15.09
CA MET A 105 -1.86 -11.98 -15.45
C MET A 105 -2.11 -11.05 -14.24
N MET A 106 -2.43 -11.63 -13.07
CA MET A 106 -2.61 -10.89 -11.83
C MET A 106 -1.30 -10.22 -11.40
N GLU A 107 -0.17 -10.93 -11.47
CA GLU A 107 1.16 -10.39 -11.18
C GLU A 107 1.44 -9.16 -12.06
N LEU A 108 1.25 -9.28 -13.37
CA LEU A 108 1.48 -8.19 -14.32
C LEU A 108 0.58 -6.98 -14.04
N ALA A 109 -0.70 -7.20 -13.75
CA ALA A 109 -1.64 -6.12 -13.45
C ALA A 109 -1.25 -5.35 -12.17
N ILE A 110 -0.80 -6.06 -11.12
CA ILE A 110 -0.37 -5.42 -9.87
C ILE A 110 0.98 -4.71 -10.08
N LEU A 111 1.92 -5.31 -10.82
CA LEU A 111 3.22 -4.70 -11.10
C LEU A 111 3.10 -3.45 -11.98
N GLU A 112 2.20 -3.46 -12.99
CA GLU A 112 1.92 -2.28 -13.81
C GLU A 112 1.38 -1.13 -12.95
N ASN A 113 0.43 -1.43 -12.08
CA ASN A 113 -0.10 -0.43 -11.17
C ASN A 113 0.95 0.09 -10.17
N LEU A 114 1.86 -0.77 -9.71
CA LEU A 114 2.92 -0.41 -8.78
C LEU A 114 3.99 0.51 -9.41
N GLN A 115 4.10 0.55 -10.74
CA GLN A 115 5.02 1.43 -11.47
C GLN A 115 4.50 2.86 -11.65
N ARG A 116 3.29 3.16 -11.17
CA ARG A 116 2.77 4.52 -11.21
C ARG A 116 3.54 5.40 -10.23
N GLU A 117 3.87 6.62 -10.68
CA GLU A 117 4.64 7.59 -9.87
C GLU A 117 3.79 8.25 -8.77
N ASP A 118 2.46 8.12 -8.85
CA ASP A 118 1.48 8.82 -8.00
C ASP A 118 0.84 7.93 -6.92
N LEU A 119 1.42 6.75 -6.62
CA LEU A 119 0.89 5.86 -5.60
C LEU A 119 1.04 6.43 -4.18
N THR A 120 -0.04 6.36 -3.43
CA THR A 120 0.01 6.62 -1.99
C THR A 120 0.69 5.47 -1.23
N PRO A 121 1.24 5.72 -0.03
CA PRO A 121 1.86 4.66 0.77
C PRO A 121 0.93 3.50 1.12
N ILE A 122 -0.35 3.75 1.25
CA ILE A 122 -1.34 2.69 1.54
C ILE A 122 -1.64 1.88 0.29
N GLU A 123 -1.80 2.52 -0.88
CA GLU A 123 -1.97 1.80 -2.15
C GLU A 123 -0.76 0.91 -2.48
N GLU A 124 0.46 1.42 -2.25
CA GLU A 124 1.68 0.63 -2.41
C GLU A 124 1.70 -0.58 -1.44
N ALA A 125 1.28 -0.38 -0.19
CA ALA A 125 1.18 -1.45 0.80
C ALA A 125 0.13 -2.51 0.41
N GLU A 126 -1.03 -2.09 -0.12
CA GLU A 126 -2.09 -2.98 -0.59
C GLU A 126 -1.64 -3.81 -1.80
N ALA A 127 -0.91 -3.19 -2.73
CA ALA A 127 -0.31 -3.90 -3.86
C ALA A 127 0.68 -4.97 -3.39
N TYR A 128 1.56 -4.65 -2.42
CA TYR A 128 2.49 -5.62 -1.85
C TYR A 128 1.76 -6.75 -1.12
N GLN A 129 0.73 -6.45 -0.35
CA GLN A 129 -0.08 -7.47 0.32
C GLN A 129 -0.78 -8.38 -0.69
N SER A 130 -1.33 -7.82 -1.76
CA SER A 130 -1.98 -8.58 -2.83
C SER A 130 -1.00 -9.54 -3.51
N LEU A 131 0.22 -9.08 -3.86
CA LEU A 131 1.26 -9.94 -4.41
C LEU A 131 1.64 -11.08 -3.46
N MET A 132 1.77 -10.79 -2.15
CA MET A 132 2.10 -11.82 -1.16
C MET A 132 1.00 -12.86 -0.99
N VAL A 133 -0.28 -12.42 -0.98
CA VAL A 133 -1.42 -13.32 -0.76
C VAL A 133 -1.72 -14.17 -2.01
N HIS A 134 -1.79 -13.55 -3.18
CA HIS A 134 -2.22 -14.22 -4.41
C HIS A 134 -1.12 -15.06 -5.07
N LEU A 135 0.14 -14.63 -4.92
CA LEU A 135 1.28 -15.31 -5.52
C LEU A 135 2.11 -16.10 -4.49
N ASN A 136 1.66 -16.15 -3.24
CA ASN A 136 2.35 -16.82 -2.12
C ASN A 136 3.81 -16.34 -1.94
N PHE A 137 4.11 -15.08 -2.26
CA PHE A 137 5.45 -14.54 -2.07
C PHE A 137 5.71 -14.21 -0.60
N THR A 138 6.89 -14.55 -0.14
CA THR A 138 7.43 -14.02 1.11
C THR A 138 7.85 -12.56 0.93
N GLN A 139 7.94 -11.81 2.04
CA GLN A 139 8.45 -10.43 2.00
C GLN A 139 9.86 -10.34 1.42
N GLU A 140 10.66 -11.37 1.57
CA GLU A 140 12.03 -11.42 1.06
C GLU A 140 12.07 -11.63 -0.45
N GLU A 141 11.27 -12.57 -0.97
CA GLU A 141 11.15 -12.79 -2.42
C GLU A 141 10.61 -11.56 -3.13
N LEU A 142 9.57 -10.93 -2.54
CA LEU A 142 9.00 -9.71 -3.09
C LEU A 142 10.03 -8.56 -3.10
N ALA A 143 10.79 -8.39 -2.00
CA ALA A 143 11.86 -7.40 -1.90
C ALA A 143 12.92 -7.59 -2.99
N LYS A 144 13.35 -8.84 -3.21
CA LYS A 144 14.34 -9.18 -4.23
C LYS A 144 13.81 -8.89 -5.65
N ARG A 145 12.54 -9.25 -5.93
CA ARG A 145 11.92 -9.01 -7.24
C ARG A 145 11.76 -7.51 -7.57
N LEU A 146 11.36 -6.72 -6.57
CA LEU A 146 11.12 -5.29 -6.74
C LEU A 146 12.37 -4.42 -6.57
N GLY A 147 13.53 -4.99 -6.23
CA GLY A 147 14.75 -4.23 -5.95
C GLY A 147 14.63 -3.35 -4.71
N LYS A 148 13.72 -3.68 -3.79
CA LYS A 148 13.49 -2.97 -2.53
C LYS A 148 14.12 -3.72 -1.36
N SER A 149 14.29 -3.07 -0.22
CA SER A 149 14.72 -3.77 0.99
C SER A 149 13.53 -4.48 1.67
N ARG A 150 13.76 -5.66 2.25
CA ARG A 150 12.75 -6.37 3.05
C ARG A 150 12.14 -5.49 4.16
N PRO A 151 12.93 -4.69 4.92
CA PRO A 151 12.36 -3.77 5.91
C PRO A 151 11.43 -2.72 5.32
N HIS A 152 11.69 -2.24 4.09
CA HIS A 152 10.81 -1.29 3.39
C HIS A 152 9.43 -1.90 3.16
N ILE A 153 9.36 -3.09 2.56
CA ILE A 153 8.10 -3.82 2.30
C ILE A 153 7.38 -4.13 3.61
N ALA A 154 8.09 -4.65 4.62
CA ALA A 154 7.51 -4.95 5.91
C ALA A 154 6.90 -3.71 6.59
N ASN A 155 7.57 -2.56 6.51
CA ASN A 155 7.09 -1.30 7.09
C ASN A 155 5.83 -0.79 6.38
N LEU A 156 5.77 -0.88 5.06
CA LEU A 156 4.58 -0.48 4.30
C LEU A 156 3.40 -1.40 4.59
N VAL A 157 3.57 -2.71 4.47
CA VAL A 157 2.50 -3.68 4.75
C VAL A 157 1.96 -3.55 6.20
N ARG A 158 2.82 -3.19 7.15
CA ARG A 158 2.36 -2.92 8.53
C ARG A 158 1.39 -1.74 8.62
N LEU A 159 1.46 -0.73 7.73
CA LEU A 159 0.53 0.40 7.75
C LEU A 159 -0.93 -0.03 7.55
N LEU A 160 -1.17 -1.16 6.86
CA LEU A 160 -2.51 -1.71 6.67
C LEU A 160 -3.18 -2.18 7.97
N GLN A 161 -2.41 -2.32 9.06
CA GLN A 161 -2.94 -2.62 10.38
C GLN A 161 -3.49 -1.40 11.12
N LEU A 162 -3.31 -0.19 10.56
CA LEU A 162 -3.92 1.03 11.09
C LEU A 162 -5.43 1.02 10.90
N PRO A 163 -6.21 1.65 11.81
CA PRO A 163 -7.62 1.92 11.58
C PRO A 163 -7.83 2.70 10.29
N GLU A 164 -8.98 2.50 9.63
CA GLU A 164 -9.30 3.09 8.33
C GLU A 164 -9.15 4.61 8.30
N GLU A 165 -9.72 5.30 9.32
CA GLU A 165 -9.59 6.75 9.47
C GLU A 165 -8.14 7.24 9.49
N VAL A 166 -7.22 6.47 10.09
CA VAL A 166 -5.81 6.83 10.19
C VAL A 166 -5.07 6.51 8.89
N ARG A 167 -5.48 5.45 8.16
CA ARG A 167 -4.97 5.16 6.82
C ARG A 167 -5.30 6.28 5.83
N GLU A 168 -6.52 6.81 5.89
CA GLU A 168 -6.93 7.97 5.08
C GLU A 168 -6.05 9.18 5.37
N GLN A 169 -5.76 9.47 6.64
CA GLN A 169 -4.86 10.57 7.02
C GLN A 169 -3.43 10.40 6.50
N VAL A 170 -2.96 9.15 6.38
CA VAL A 170 -1.66 8.85 5.74
C VAL A 170 -1.74 9.06 4.23
N ASN A 171 -2.83 8.65 3.57
CA ASN A 171 -3.05 8.86 2.14
C ASN A 171 -3.13 10.34 1.77
N GLU A 172 -3.80 11.13 2.60
CA GLU A 172 -3.90 12.58 2.44
C GLU A 172 -2.60 13.33 2.77
N GLY A 173 -1.57 12.63 3.24
CA GLY A 173 -0.29 13.24 3.64
C GLY A 173 -0.34 14.02 4.96
N LYS A 174 -1.46 13.98 5.69
CA LYS A 174 -1.61 14.59 7.03
C LYS A 174 -0.72 13.90 8.07
N LEU A 175 -0.48 12.60 7.89
CA LEU A 175 0.44 11.79 8.66
C LEU A 175 1.50 11.19 7.75
N SER A 176 2.76 11.25 8.18
CA SER A 176 3.84 10.55 7.48
C SER A 176 3.82 9.04 7.75
N MET A 177 4.41 8.25 6.85
CA MET A 177 4.61 6.79 7.06
C MET A 177 5.30 6.47 8.38
N GLY A 178 6.27 7.31 8.79
CA GLY A 178 6.99 7.15 10.06
C GLY A 178 6.08 7.31 11.27
N GLN A 179 5.20 8.32 11.25
CA GLN A 179 4.20 8.54 12.30
C GLN A 179 3.18 7.40 12.34
N GLY A 180 2.65 6.97 11.18
CA GLY A 180 1.74 5.83 11.09
C GLY A 180 2.35 4.55 11.69
N ARG A 181 3.61 4.26 11.35
CA ARG A 181 4.34 3.12 11.91
C ARG A 181 4.53 3.23 13.42
N THR A 182 4.85 4.42 13.93
CA THR A 182 5.05 4.66 15.37
C THR A 182 3.74 4.48 16.14
N LEU A 183 2.60 4.92 15.60
CA LEU A 183 1.28 4.71 16.17
C LEU A 183 0.94 3.23 16.36
N LEU A 184 1.39 2.36 15.45
CA LEU A 184 1.21 0.91 15.58
C LEU A 184 1.95 0.32 16.79
N GLY A 185 2.93 1.02 17.34
CA GLY A 185 3.63 0.66 18.56
C GLY A 185 2.79 0.76 19.84
N LEU A 186 1.60 1.39 19.80
CA LEU A 186 0.69 1.45 20.91
C LEU A 186 0.15 0.06 21.28
N LYS A 187 0.23 -0.32 22.57
CA LYS A 187 -0.37 -1.54 23.11
C LYS A 187 -1.89 -1.50 23.00
N ASN A 188 -2.49 -0.37 23.33
CA ASN A 188 -3.93 -0.17 23.22
C ASN A 188 -4.28 0.41 21.84
N LYS A 189 -4.63 -0.46 20.91
CA LYS A 189 -5.00 -0.09 19.53
C LYS A 189 -6.19 0.87 19.42
N ARG A 190 -7.11 0.85 20.40
CA ARG A 190 -8.29 1.74 20.42
C ARG A 190 -7.91 3.22 20.56
N ARG A 191 -6.73 3.54 21.06
CA ARG A 191 -6.23 4.91 21.22
C ARG A 191 -5.50 5.46 20.00
N ILE A 192 -5.30 4.64 18.97
CA ILE A 192 -4.59 5.06 17.77
C ILE A 192 -5.27 6.26 17.09
N PRO A 193 -6.60 6.28 16.85
CA PRO A 193 -7.24 7.42 16.20
C PRO A 193 -7.13 8.72 17.01
N GLU A 194 -7.33 8.65 18.33
CA GLU A 194 -7.20 9.80 19.25
C GLU A 194 -5.78 10.40 19.19
N LEU A 195 -4.75 9.52 19.27
CA LEU A 195 -3.37 9.98 19.23
C LEU A 195 -2.99 10.49 17.85
N ALA A 196 -3.52 9.91 16.77
CA ALA A 196 -3.33 10.38 15.40
C ALA A 196 -3.83 11.82 15.22
N GLN A 197 -5.03 12.13 15.70
CA GLN A 197 -5.59 13.49 15.68
C GLN A 197 -4.72 14.47 16.47
N LYS A 198 -4.21 14.06 17.63
CA LYS A 198 -3.29 14.88 18.41
C LYS A 198 -1.99 15.16 17.66
N VAL A 199 -1.41 14.14 16.99
CA VAL A 199 -0.20 14.27 16.18
C VAL A 199 -0.38 15.32 15.08
N ILE A 200 -1.51 15.31 14.40
CA ILE A 200 -1.83 16.26 13.33
C ILE A 200 -2.02 17.66 13.91
N LYS A 201 -2.81 17.80 14.97
CA LYS A 201 -3.13 19.10 15.60
C LYS A 201 -1.89 19.78 16.14
N ASP A 202 -1.05 19.05 16.86
CA ASP A 202 0.12 19.57 17.58
C ASP A 202 1.41 19.48 16.73
N GLN A 203 1.32 19.04 15.46
CA GLN A 203 2.44 18.86 14.52
C GLN A 203 3.61 18.06 15.13
N ILE A 204 3.28 16.98 15.85
CA ILE A 204 4.25 16.17 16.60
C ILE A 204 5.15 15.40 15.62
N ASN A 205 6.46 15.57 15.74
CA ASN A 205 7.41 14.82 14.92
C ASN A 205 7.54 13.34 15.37
N VAL A 206 8.17 12.50 14.53
CA VAL A 206 8.29 11.06 14.77
C VAL A 206 8.96 10.76 16.12
N ARG A 207 10.05 11.46 16.47
CA ARG A 207 10.79 11.23 17.73
C ARG A 207 9.95 11.58 18.97
N GLN A 208 9.23 12.69 18.92
CA GLN A 208 8.30 13.08 19.99
C GLN A 208 7.17 12.06 20.13
N LEU A 209 6.65 11.56 18.99
CA LEU A 209 5.61 10.55 19.00
C LEU A 209 6.11 9.21 19.57
N GLU A 210 7.35 8.80 19.25
CA GLU A 210 7.98 7.61 19.85
C GLU A 210 8.03 7.72 21.38
N ALA A 211 8.45 8.88 21.90
CA ALA A 211 8.49 9.13 23.35
C ALA A 211 7.08 9.06 23.97
N LEU A 212 6.07 9.66 23.31
CA LEU A 212 4.68 9.58 23.75
C LEU A 212 4.16 8.14 23.76
N VAL A 213 4.38 7.38 22.70
CA VAL A 213 3.95 5.97 22.60
C VAL A 213 4.61 5.14 23.71
N GLN A 214 5.89 5.37 23.98
CA GLN A 214 6.58 4.72 25.08
C GLN A 214 5.96 5.07 26.44
N GLN A 215 5.62 6.32 26.66
CA GLN A 215 4.97 6.80 27.87
C GLN A 215 3.56 6.17 28.04
N TYR A 216 2.77 6.10 26.96
CA TYR A 216 1.45 5.44 26.99
C TYR A 216 1.54 3.92 27.19
N ASN A 217 2.62 3.29 26.78
CA ASN A 217 2.85 1.85 26.93
C ASN A 217 3.44 1.47 28.30
N THR A 218 4.06 2.43 29.00
CA THR A 218 4.57 2.22 30.35
C THR A 218 3.37 2.16 31.29
N PRO A 219 3.17 1.06 32.05
CA PRO A 219 2.11 1.05 33.05
C PRO A 219 2.42 2.20 34.01
N VAL A 220 1.46 3.09 34.19
CA VAL A 220 1.53 4.06 35.28
C VAL A 220 1.65 3.22 36.54
N SER A 221 2.87 3.18 37.09
CA SER A 221 3.04 2.71 38.44
C SER A 221 2.04 3.53 39.27
N ARG A 222 0.98 2.89 39.78
CA ARG A 222 0.21 3.52 40.82
C ARG A 222 1.23 3.78 41.91
N GLU A 223 1.76 5.00 41.96
CA GLU A 223 2.29 5.50 43.20
C GLU A 223 1.17 5.24 44.21
N THR A 224 1.36 4.19 44.97
CA THR A 224 0.72 4.09 46.25
C THR A 224 1.15 5.37 46.95
N ASN A 225 0.23 6.33 46.92
CA ASN A 225 0.31 7.52 47.73
C ASN A 225 0.42 6.97 49.15
N THR A 226 1.62 6.66 49.58
CA THR A 226 1.93 6.45 50.97
C THR A 226 1.59 7.78 51.62
N LYS A 227 0.30 7.87 52.06
CA LYS A 227 -0.14 8.97 52.90
C LYS A 227 1.00 9.19 53.88
N LYS A 228 1.70 10.33 53.73
CA LYS A 228 2.70 10.74 54.75
C LYS A 228 1.95 10.60 56.05
N LYS A 229 2.36 9.61 56.87
CA LYS A 229 1.78 9.40 58.18
C LYS A 229 1.81 10.75 58.86
N ASP A 230 0.66 11.18 59.33
CA ASP A 230 0.48 12.45 60.01
C ASP A 230 1.53 12.55 61.11
N VAL A 231 2.12 13.73 61.30
CA VAL A 231 3.18 13.95 62.30
C VAL A 231 2.74 13.46 63.66
N PHE A 232 1.45 13.62 64.02
CA PHE A 232 0.80 13.10 65.22
C PHE A 232 0.81 11.57 65.31
N VAL A 233 0.62 10.86 64.19
CA VAL A 233 0.66 9.39 64.19
C VAL A 233 2.08 8.87 64.38
N ARG A 234 3.08 9.57 63.84
CA ARG A 234 4.49 9.23 64.09
C ARG A 234 4.91 9.45 65.52
N ASP A 235 4.46 10.53 66.14
CA ASP A 235 4.76 10.86 67.54
C ASP A 235 4.12 9.86 68.48
N THR A 236 2.87 9.47 68.25
CA THR A 236 2.19 8.42 69.03
C THR A 236 2.83 7.03 68.80
N GLU A 237 3.25 6.68 67.61
CA GLU A 237 4.01 5.44 67.34
C GLU A 237 5.35 5.41 68.10
N SER A 238 6.05 6.56 68.20
CA SER A 238 7.28 6.68 68.96
C SER A 238 7.08 6.51 70.46
N HIS A 239 6.07 7.17 71.00
CA HIS A 239 5.73 7.04 72.42
C HIS A 239 5.28 5.62 72.79
N LEU A 240 4.50 4.95 71.94
CA LEU A 240 4.07 3.56 72.17
C LEU A 240 5.24 2.57 72.09
N ARG A 241 6.22 2.81 71.21
CA ARG A 241 7.43 2.00 71.10
C ARG A 241 8.32 2.13 72.36
N GLU A 242 8.43 3.34 72.92
CA GLU A 242 9.16 3.56 74.14
C GLU A 242 8.46 2.91 75.35
N PHE A 243 7.15 2.96 75.40
CA PHE A 243 6.38 2.46 76.55
C PHE A 243 6.26 0.93 76.58
N PHE A 244 6.13 0.30 75.38
CA PHE A 244 5.93 -1.16 75.31
C PHE A 244 7.18 -1.96 74.91
N GLY A 245 8.26 -1.32 74.56
CA GLY A 245 9.51 -1.98 74.16
C GLY A 245 9.41 -2.94 72.97
N THR A 246 8.34 -2.83 72.15
CA THR A 246 8.08 -3.71 71.02
C THR A 246 7.91 -2.90 69.75
N GLN A 247 8.21 -3.50 68.60
CA GLN A 247 7.86 -2.91 67.31
C GLN A 247 6.34 -3.01 67.08
N VAL A 248 5.66 -1.87 67.03
CA VAL A 248 4.29 -1.74 66.65
C VAL A 248 4.18 -1.45 65.16
#